data_86e23fc16a51bbe9fe14d5f5a8da9686
#
_entry.id   86e23fc16a51bbe9fe14d5f5a8da9686
#
_cell.length_a   1.000
_cell.length_b   1.000
_cell.length_c   1.000
_cell.angle_alpha   90.00
_cell.angle_beta   90.00
_cell.angle_gamma   90.00
#
_symmetry.space_group_name_H-M   'P 1'
#
loop_
_entity.id
_entity.type
_entity.pdbx_description
1 polymer ?
#
loop_
_entity_poly.entity_id
_entity_poly.type
_entity_poly.pdbx_seq_one_letter_code
_entity_poly.pdbx_strand_id
1 'polypeptide(L)'
;MQEVQQWAASKGVIWLLVNSAGQHSGSYRDAATAKKEWDELKIKATAWIDDHDGKVGKLYGMRTTPHMFVIDQKGSLAYQGAIDDRPEPEGDPRKARNYVREAITKLMARGKIEVAETRSYGCGVKYSN
;
A
#
# COMPACT_ATOMS: atom_id res chain seq x y z
N MET A 1 -6.98 6.94 -1.29
CA MET A 1 -5.97 6.28 -0.45
C MET A 1 -5.80 6.93 0.93
N GLN A 2 -5.70 8.23 1.02
CA GLN A 2 -5.53 8.91 2.32
C GLN A 2 -6.68 8.66 3.29
N GLU A 3 -7.90 8.57 2.80
CA GLU A 3 -9.07 8.27 3.63
C GLU A 3 -8.95 6.90 4.30
N VAL A 4 -8.48 5.89 3.56
CA VAL A 4 -8.27 4.55 4.09
C VAL A 4 -7.14 4.55 5.12
N GLN A 5 -6.05 5.29 4.85
CA GLN A 5 -4.94 5.45 5.79
C GLN A 5 -5.41 6.07 7.10
N GLN A 6 -6.20 7.13 7.03
CA GLN A 6 -6.73 7.80 8.22
C GLN A 6 -7.67 6.88 8.99
N TRP A 7 -8.55 6.17 8.29
CA TRP A 7 -9.46 5.19 8.90
C TRP A 7 -8.67 4.09 9.61
N ALA A 8 -7.64 3.54 8.93
CA ALA A 8 -6.78 2.50 9.50
C ALA A 8 -6.06 2.98 10.76
N ALA A 9 -5.53 4.20 10.72
CA ALA A 9 -4.87 4.79 11.89
C ALA A 9 -5.84 4.90 13.07
N SER A 10 -7.10 5.26 12.83
CA SER A 10 -8.13 5.35 13.88
C SER A 10 -8.42 3.97 14.51
N LYS A 11 -8.10 2.90 13.82
CA LYS A 11 -8.27 1.51 14.30
C LYS A 11 -6.99 0.92 14.89
N GLY A 12 -5.93 1.72 15.02
CA GLY A 12 -4.65 1.25 15.56
C GLY A 12 -3.81 0.45 14.57
N VAL A 13 -4.10 0.53 13.30
CA VAL A 13 -3.35 -0.16 12.24
C VAL A 13 -2.12 0.65 11.87
N ILE A 14 -0.96 -0.02 11.78
CA ILE A 14 0.27 0.58 11.29
C ILE A 14 0.24 0.54 9.76
N TRP A 15 0.43 1.68 9.14
CA TRP A 15 0.46 1.81 7.68
C TRP A 15 1.84 2.25 7.23
N LEU A 16 2.54 1.39 6.49
CA LEU A 16 3.88 1.66 5.98
C LEU A 16 3.81 1.94 4.47
N LEU A 17 4.47 3.00 4.05
CA LEU A 17 4.71 3.27 2.64
C LEU A 17 6.12 2.83 2.31
N VAL A 18 6.25 1.91 1.34
CA VAL A 18 7.54 1.37 0.92
C VAL A 18 7.78 1.79 -0.53
N ASN A 19 8.87 2.53 -0.76
CA ASN A 19 9.27 2.95 -2.10
C ASN A 19 10.44 2.09 -2.57
N SER A 20 10.17 1.16 -3.47
CA SER A 20 11.16 0.22 -4.01
C SER A 20 11.76 0.67 -5.35
N ALA A 21 11.56 1.92 -5.73
CA ALA A 21 12.14 2.49 -6.95
C ALA A 21 13.66 2.59 -6.83
N GLY A 22 14.37 2.17 -7.88
CA GLY A 22 15.82 2.29 -7.93
C GLY A 22 16.29 3.76 -7.95
N GLN A 23 17.48 4.00 -7.43
CA GLN A 23 18.02 5.36 -7.29
C GLN A 23 18.11 6.15 -8.61
N HIS A 24 18.23 5.47 -9.73
CA HIS A 24 18.29 6.11 -11.05
C HIS A 24 16.92 6.31 -11.70
N SER A 25 15.87 5.89 -11.03
CA SER A 25 14.50 6.03 -11.50
C SER A 25 13.94 7.40 -11.15
N GLY A 26 13.09 7.94 -12.02
CA GLY A 26 12.33 9.16 -11.72
C GLY A 26 11.36 9.03 -10.56
N SER A 27 11.07 7.80 -10.14
CA SER A 27 10.20 7.53 -9.00
C SER A 27 10.96 7.47 -7.66
N TYR A 28 12.29 7.47 -7.70
CA TYR A 28 13.09 7.51 -6.48
C TYR A 28 12.91 8.85 -5.75
N ARG A 29 12.90 8.79 -4.44
CA ARG A 29 12.85 9.98 -3.57
C ARG A 29 13.88 9.82 -2.47
N ASP A 30 14.77 10.81 -2.33
CA ASP A 30 15.67 10.87 -1.17
C ASP A 30 14.85 11.25 0.09
N ALA A 31 15.48 11.15 1.24
CA ALA A 31 14.79 11.40 2.51
C ALA A 31 14.21 12.82 2.61
N ALA A 32 14.95 13.82 2.13
CA ALA A 32 14.51 15.21 2.18
C ALA A 32 13.30 15.46 1.27
N THR A 33 13.36 14.96 0.04
CA THR A 33 12.25 15.09 -0.93
C THR A 33 11.02 14.32 -0.45
N ALA A 34 11.20 13.10 0.06
CA ALA A 34 10.12 12.30 0.59
C ALA A 34 9.41 13.00 1.76
N LYS A 35 10.18 13.61 2.67
CA LYS A 35 9.62 14.34 3.80
C LYS A 35 8.83 15.57 3.32
N LYS A 36 9.37 16.29 2.35
CA LYS A 36 8.70 17.45 1.76
C LYS A 36 7.35 17.06 1.15
N GLU A 37 7.34 16.02 0.33
CA GLU A 37 6.12 15.53 -0.29
C GLU A 37 5.12 15.01 0.76
N TRP A 38 5.61 14.32 1.78
CA TRP A 38 4.80 13.86 2.91
C TRP A 38 4.03 15.02 3.54
N ASP A 39 4.74 16.10 3.85
CA ASP A 39 4.14 17.27 4.49
C ASP A 39 3.17 18.00 3.55
N GLU A 40 3.57 18.20 2.28
CA GLU A 40 2.75 18.89 1.28
C GLU A 40 1.45 18.14 0.96
N LEU A 41 1.53 16.82 0.85
CA LEU A 41 0.37 15.97 0.53
C LEU A 41 -0.43 15.57 1.77
N LYS A 42 0.03 15.93 2.96
CA LYS A 42 -0.61 15.59 4.24
C LYS A 42 -0.88 14.09 4.36
N ILE A 43 0.14 13.30 4.08
CA ILE A 43 0.05 11.84 4.11
C ILE A 43 -0.26 11.35 5.53
N LYS A 44 -1.17 10.39 5.65
CA LYS A 44 -1.69 9.87 6.93
C LYS A 44 -1.12 8.50 7.30
N ALA A 45 -0.10 8.02 6.59
CA ALA A 45 0.56 6.76 6.92
C ALA A 45 1.43 6.90 8.19
N THR A 46 1.83 5.77 8.75
CA THR A 46 2.65 5.73 9.97
C THR A 46 4.11 6.09 9.68
N ALA A 47 4.67 5.56 8.60
CA ALA A 47 6.06 5.78 8.22
C ALA A 47 6.29 5.54 6.73
N TRP A 48 7.37 6.10 6.24
CA TRP A 48 7.88 5.89 4.88
C TRP A 48 9.20 5.13 4.96
N ILE A 49 9.38 4.16 4.08
CA ILE A 49 10.57 3.31 4.02
C ILE A 49 11.21 3.44 2.65
N ASP A 50 12.48 3.79 2.63
CA ASP A 50 13.29 3.78 1.40
C ASP A 50 13.79 2.37 1.15
N ASP A 51 13.29 1.76 0.08
CA ASP A 51 13.67 0.42 -0.37
C ASP A 51 14.27 0.50 -1.78
N HIS A 52 15.18 1.45 -2.00
CA HIS A 52 15.72 1.72 -3.34
C HIS A 52 16.48 0.52 -3.94
N ASP A 53 16.99 -0.38 -3.13
CA ASP A 53 17.60 -1.62 -3.61
C ASP A 53 16.55 -2.70 -3.98
N GLY A 54 15.29 -2.44 -3.69
CA GLY A 54 14.18 -3.32 -4.04
C GLY A 54 14.09 -4.60 -3.22
N LYS A 55 14.85 -4.71 -2.14
CA LYS A 55 14.94 -5.93 -1.34
C LYS A 55 13.58 -6.31 -0.76
N VAL A 56 12.88 -5.37 -0.15
CA VAL A 56 11.55 -5.61 0.43
C VAL A 56 10.52 -5.83 -0.66
N GLY A 57 10.51 -4.98 -1.71
CA GLY A 57 9.56 -5.11 -2.81
C GLY A 57 9.67 -6.47 -3.51
N LYS A 58 10.88 -6.93 -3.78
CA LYS A 58 11.11 -8.24 -4.41
C LYS A 58 10.74 -9.39 -3.49
N LEU A 59 11.04 -9.27 -2.21
CA LEU A 59 10.69 -10.27 -1.20
C LEU A 59 9.17 -10.51 -1.16
N TYR A 60 8.38 -9.45 -1.27
CA TYR A 60 6.92 -9.52 -1.28
C TYR A 60 6.34 -9.82 -2.67
N GLY A 61 7.16 -9.84 -3.71
CA GLY A 61 6.70 -10.02 -5.09
C GLY A 61 5.92 -8.83 -5.62
N MET A 62 6.26 -7.62 -5.19
CA MET A 62 5.58 -6.39 -5.57
C MET A 62 5.77 -6.11 -7.06
N ARG A 63 4.67 -5.90 -7.78
CA ARG A 63 4.67 -5.72 -9.24
C ARG A 63 4.29 -4.33 -9.70
N THR A 64 3.40 -3.68 -8.97
CA THR A 64 2.85 -2.38 -9.37
C THR A 64 2.95 -1.39 -8.23
N THR A 65 2.76 -0.12 -8.56
CA THR A 65 2.62 0.96 -7.58
C THR A 65 1.21 1.55 -7.75
N PRO A 66 0.33 1.43 -6.76
CA PRO A 66 0.52 0.70 -5.51
C PRO A 66 0.31 -0.81 -5.63
N HIS A 67 0.89 -1.56 -4.73
CA HIS A 67 0.60 -2.98 -4.51
C HIS A 67 0.41 -3.13 -3.00
N MET A 68 -0.74 -3.61 -2.58
CA MET A 68 -1.13 -3.62 -1.17
C MET A 68 -0.87 -4.96 -0.52
N PHE A 69 -0.44 -4.91 0.73
CA PHE A 69 -0.21 -6.10 1.56
C PHE A 69 -0.79 -5.84 2.94
N VAL A 70 -1.59 -6.76 3.45
CA VAL A 70 -2.14 -6.69 4.80
C VAL A 70 -1.59 -7.85 5.60
N ILE A 71 -0.96 -7.53 6.73
CA ILE A 71 -0.32 -8.51 7.60
C ILE A 71 -1.07 -8.53 8.93
N ASP A 72 -1.41 -9.73 9.40
CA ASP A 72 -2.13 -9.89 10.65
C ASP A 72 -1.21 -9.74 11.88
N GLN A 73 -1.80 -9.82 13.07
CA GLN A 73 -1.05 -9.67 14.31
C GLN A 73 0.00 -10.76 14.54
N LYS A 74 -0.16 -11.90 13.87
CA LYS A 74 0.78 -13.02 13.97
C LYS A 74 1.94 -12.93 12.98
N GLY A 75 1.93 -11.89 12.12
CA GLY A 75 2.95 -11.71 11.09
C GLY A 75 2.66 -12.48 9.81
N SER A 76 1.45 -13.00 9.64
CA SER A 76 1.07 -13.72 8.42
C SER A 76 0.43 -12.79 7.41
N LEU A 77 0.73 -13.01 6.12
CA LEU A 77 0.14 -12.25 5.03
C LEU A 77 -1.34 -12.64 4.89
N ALA A 78 -2.22 -11.68 5.14
CA ALA A 78 -3.66 -11.92 5.12
C ALA A 78 -4.29 -11.53 3.78
N TYR A 79 -3.75 -10.51 3.10
CA TYR A 79 -4.25 -10.05 1.81
C TYR A 79 -3.11 -9.45 0.99
N GLN A 80 -3.15 -9.64 -0.33
CA GLN A 80 -2.27 -8.94 -1.27
C GLN A 80 -3.00 -8.63 -2.57
N GLY A 81 -2.66 -7.51 -3.18
CA GLY A 81 -3.19 -7.13 -4.48
C GLY A 81 -3.57 -5.65 -4.56
N ALA A 82 -4.70 -5.38 -5.18
CA ALA A 82 -5.21 -4.04 -5.38
C ALA A 82 -5.80 -3.45 -4.10
N ILE A 83 -5.80 -2.13 -3.99
CA ILE A 83 -6.47 -1.46 -2.88
C ILE A 83 -7.99 -1.58 -3.02
N ASP A 84 -8.49 -1.50 -4.25
CA ASP A 84 -9.92 -1.58 -4.54
C ASP A 84 -10.17 -2.26 -5.89
N ASP A 85 -11.44 -2.38 -6.26
CA ASP A 85 -11.85 -3.02 -7.52
C ASP A 85 -11.98 -2.04 -8.68
N ARG A 86 -11.43 -0.84 -8.54
CA ARG A 86 -11.58 0.22 -9.54
C ARG A 86 -10.23 0.58 -10.18
N PRO A 87 -9.81 -0.16 -11.24
CA PRO A 87 -8.57 0.17 -11.97
C PRO A 87 -8.69 1.42 -12.83
N GLU A 88 -9.92 1.85 -13.14
CA GLU A 88 -10.18 3.02 -14.00
C GLU A 88 -10.34 4.29 -13.16
N PRO A 89 -9.64 5.38 -13.52
CA PRO A 89 -9.69 6.60 -12.71
C PRO A 89 -11.04 7.34 -12.78
N GLU A 90 -11.89 7.01 -13.73
CA GLU A 90 -13.12 7.73 -14.03
C GLU A 90 -14.33 7.34 -13.18
N GLY A 91 -14.27 6.21 -12.47
CA GLY A 91 -15.36 5.78 -11.62
C GLY A 91 -15.43 6.57 -10.31
N ASP A 92 -16.54 6.47 -9.60
CA ASP A 92 -16.69 7.09 -8.28
C ASP A 92 -15.94 6.25 -7.23
N PRO A 93 -14.87 6.79 -6.60
CA PRO A 93 -14.09 6.04 -5.60
C PRO A 93 -14.91 5.60 -4.38
N ARG A 94 -16.00 6.29 -4.08
CA ARG A 94 -16.86 5.93 -2.95
C ARG A 94 -17.70 4.68 -3.21
N LYS A 95 -17.88 4.32 -4.48
CA LYS A 95 -18.62 3.12 -4.91
C LYS A 95 -17.71 1.92 -5.11
N ALA A 96 -16.40 2.12 -5.11
CA ALA A 96 -15.46 1.02 -5.28
C ALA A 96 -15.42 0.15 -4.02
N ARG A 97 -15.32 -1.16 -4.23
CA ARG A 97 -15.07 -2.11 -3.17
C ARG A 97 -13.62 -1.97 -2.73
N ASN A 98 -13.38 -1.65 -1.46
CA ASN A 98 -12.02 -1.48 -0.93
C ASN A 98 -11.57 -2.77 -0.25
N TYR A 99 -10.71 -3.53 -0.92
CA TYR A 99 -10.22 -4.82 -0.45
C TYR A 99 -9.38 -4.71 0.83
N VAL A 100 -8.58 -3.64 0.94
CA VAL A 100 -7.73 -3.42 2.12
C VAL A 100 -8.59 -3.15 3.35
N ARG A 101 -9.59 -2.29 3.21
CA ARG A 101 -10.52 -1.97 4.30
C ARG A 101 -11.31 -3.20 4.73
N GLU A 102 -11.78 -4.01 3.77
CA GLU A 102 -12.48 -5.26 4.08
C GLU A 102 -11.59 -6.24 4.83
N ALA A 103 -10.33 -6.41 4.38
CA ALA A 103 -9.38 -7.31 5.04
C ALA A 103 -9.12 -6.87 6.48
N ILE A 104 -8.84 -5.59 6.70
CA ILE A 104 -8.61 -5.05 8.04
C ILE A 104 -9.84 -5.23 8.92
N THR A 105 -11.02 -4.94 8.41
CA THR A 105 -12.28 -5.08 9.14
C THR A 105 -12.50 -6.53 9.58
N LYS A 106 -12.26 -7.48 8.68
CA LYS A 106 -12.41 -8.90 8.99
C LYS A 106 -11.40 -9.37 10.04
N LEU A 107 -10.14 -8.93 9.93
CA LEU A 107 -9.12 -9.28 10.92
C LEU A 107 -9.47 -8.75 12.31
N MET A 108 -9.98 -7.53 12.39
CA MET A 108 -10.40 -6.93 13.66
C MET A 108 -11.59 -7.65 14.29
N ALA A 109 -12.50 -8.13 13.47
CA ALA A 109 -13.64 -8.91 13.90
C ALA A 109 -13.31 -10.40 14.14
N ARG A 110 -12.04 -10.79 13.94
CA ARG A 110 -11.58 -12.18 13.99
C ARG A 110 -12.32 -13.08 13.02
N GLY A 111 -12.80 -12.48 11.92
CA GLY A 111 -13.50 -13.20 10.86
C GLY A 111 -12.54 -13.75 9.81
N LYS A 112 -13.08 -14.49 8.87
CA LYS A 112 -12.33 -15.04 7.75
C LYS A 112 -12.35 -14.03 6.58
N ILE A 113 -11.19 -13.77 6.00
CA ILE A 113 -11.08 -12.91 4.82
C ILE A 113 -11.62 -13.68 3.61
N GLU A 114 -12.60 -13.10 2.93
CA GLU A 114 -13.24 -13.72 1.77
C GLU A 114 -12.33 -13.64 0.54
N VAL A 115 -11.69 -12.49 0.33
CA VAL A 115 -10.81 -12.26 -0.81
C VAL A 115 -9.40 -11.98 -0.28
N ALA A 116 -8.53 -12.99 -0.34
CA ALA A 116 -7.16 -12.90 0.19
C ALA A 116 -6.16 -12.42 -0.86
N GLU A 117 -6.50 -12.46 -2.14
CA GLU A 117 -5.63 -12.04 -3.22
C GLU A 117 -6.42 -11.50 -4.40
N THR A 118 -5.94 -10.40 -4.97
CA THR A 118 -6.45 -9.85 -6.22
C THR A 118 -5.25 -9.45 -7.09
N ARG A 119 -5.52 -9.16 -8.35
CA ARG A 119 -4.49 -8.62 -9.24
C ARG A 119 -4.27 -7.15 -8.91
N SER A 120 -3.03 -6.77 -8.59
CA SER A 120 -2.68 -5.37 -8.38
C SER A 120 -2.79 -4.59 -9.69
N TYR A 121 -3.08 -3.30 -9.60
CA TYR A 121 -3.08 -2.40 -10.76
C TYR A 121 -2.30 -1.13 -10.46
N GLY A 122 -1.88 -0.45 -11.50
CA GLY A 122 -1.08 0.77 -11.39
C GLY A 122 0.15 0.68 -12.27
N CYS A 123 1.10 1.59 -12.06
CA CYS A 123 2.36 1.62 -12.80
C CYS A 123 3.30 0.52 -12.33
N GLY A 124 4.07 -0.06 -13.24
CA GLY A 124 5.10 -1.05 -12.86
C GLY A 124 6.15 -0.45 -11.92
N VAL A 125 6.66 -1.27 -11.00
CA VAL A 125 7.72 -0.84 -10.08
C VAL A 125 9.03 -0.64 -10.83
N LYS A 126 9.73 0.47 -10.57
CA LYS A 126 10.99 0.82 -11.22
C LYS A 126 12.17 0.32 -10.37
N TYR A 127 12.32 -1.00 -10.28
CA TYR A 127 13.41 -1.62 -9.52
C TYR A 127 14.79 -1.28 -10.09
N SER A 128 15.78 -1.23 -9.20
CA SER A 128 17.18 -1.32 -9.60
C SER A 128 17.49 -2.75 -10.06
N ASN A 129 18.28 -2.90 -11.06
CA ASN A 129 18.72 -4.23 -11.51
C ASN A 129 19.92 -4.73 -10.72
#